data_ed91b142215c5d5cbec255b91a44f2cd
#
_entry.id   ed91b142215c5d5cbec255b91a44f2cd
#
_cell.length_a   1.000
_cell.length_b   1.000
_cell.length_c   1.000
_cell.angle_alpha   90.00
_cell.angle_beta   90.00
_cell.angle_gamma   90.00
#
_symmetry.space_group_name_H-M   'P 1'
#
loop_
_entity.id
_entity.type
_entity.pdbx_description
1 polymer ?
#
loop_
_entity_poly.entity_id
_entity_poly.type
_entity_poly.pdbx_seq_one_letter_code
_entity_poly.pdbx_strand_id
1 'polypeptide(L)'
;MTKSIYDKCANEINELITLAELTKDKNHIITVFDNPYKIEAPSGMIFPIEIEDVEAGFLCSSVRYTGYSDYDSFKKDVTNNKFKSPNTEYLVYSTSQIGVDVERRSFVPWLCKEYNLRILTCDSYRLSLLMNKAHHFFLLKPLGHIPETNVYYGQKSLHSTIQSEYVILKPALECAAVGVKKIKNNDIQIRDEVFRMRNLYNQNIIIQEYIDGYEVSVPVINKGNKYISLPPVWVTFEGDILTYAAVDDFKYGFKVLPDSSFPYNDVIPKLLHHAEQIMSFLGTNGLTRVDYRIKNAEEYYVFDIAALPVLANTGTCMQSFKYLFDNQNSLFKAIIG
;
A
#
# COMPACT_ATOMS: atom_id res chain seq x y z
N MET A 1 -5.97 -22.70 19.16
CA MET A 1 -4.66 -22.58 18.47
C MET A 1 -4.49 -21.27 17.66
N THR A 2 -5.53 -20.65 17.17
CA THR A 2 -5.46 -19.58 16.17
C THR A 2 -5.12 -18.17 16.70
N LYS A 3 -5.45 -17.81 17.94
CA LYS A 3 -5.08 -16.49 18.48
C LYS A 3 -3.60 -16.37 18.84
N SER A 4 -2.95 -17.45 19.27
CA SER A 4 -1.56 -17.42 19.73
C SER A 4 -0.53 -17.00 18.66
N ILE A 5 -0.82 -17.19 17.38
CA ILE A 5 0.08 -16.79 16.30
C ILE A 5 0.21 -15.25 16.18
N TYR A 6 -0.82 -14.51 16.64
CA TYR A 6 -0.84 -13.05 16.62
C TYR A 6 -0.61 -12.39 17.98
N ASP A 7 -0.41 -13.16 19.06
CA ASP A 7 -0.22 -12.61 20.42
C ASP A 7 0.98 -11.65 20.47
N LYS A 8 2.08 -12.00 19.81
CA LYS A 8 3.26 -11.13 19.71
C LYS A 8 2.93 -9.82 18.99
N CYS A 9 2.29 -9.92 17.83
CA CYS A 9 1.86 -8.76 17.03
C CYS A 9 0.92 -7.87 17.87
N ALA A 10 -0.10 -8.44 18.51
CA ALA A 10 -1.05 -7.69 19.33
C ALA A 10 -0.36 -6.97 20.50
N ASN A 11 0.62 -7.60 21.14
CA ASN A 11 1.39 -6.97 22.23
C ASN A 11 2.23 -5.79 21.70
N GLU A 12 2.94 -5.96 20.59
CA GLU A 12 3.75 -4.90 19.98
C GLU A 12 2.89 -3.71 19.51
N ILE A 13 1.70 -3.98 18.95
CA ILE A 13 0.74 -2.93 18.58
C ILE A 13 0.19 -2.21 19.82
N ASN A 14 -0.10 -2.93 20.91
CA ASN A 14 -0.52 -2.30 22.17
C ASN A 14 0.57 -1.38 22.77
N GLU A 15 1.86 -1.70 22.60
CA GLU A 15 2.95 -0.79 22.98
C GLU A 15 2.86 0.53 22.19
N LEU A 16 2.60 0.47 20.87
CA LEU A 16 2.43 1.68 20.04
C LEU A 16 1.20 2.49 20.46
N ILE A 17 0.06 1.84 20.68
CA ILE A 17 -1.17 2.51 21.17
C ILE A 17 -0.90 3.20 22.52
N THR A 18 -0.22 2.55 23.43
CA THR A 18 0.15 3.08 24.75
C THR A 18 1.07 4.31 24.59
N LEU A 19 2.07 4.24 23.70
CA LEU A 19 2.97 5.35 23.42
C LEU A 19 2.21 6.56 22.88
N ALA A 20 1.27 6.34 21.95
CA ALA A 20 0.43 7.42 21.43
C ALA A 20 -0.41 8.10 22.51
N GLU A 21 -0.97 7.33 23.45
CA GLU A 21 -1.72 7.88 24.60
C GLU A 21 -0.83 8.70 25.56
N LEU A 22 0.38 8.22 25.84
CA LEU A 22 1.34 8.92 26.71
C LEU A 22 1.85 10.22 26.09
N THR A 23 1.86 10.33 24.78
CA THR A 23 2.40 11.49 24.05
C THR A 23 1.32 12.42 23.47
N LYS A 24 0.04 12.09 23.61
CA LYS A 24 -1.07 12.79 22.94
C LYS A 24 -1.09 14.30 23.14
N ASP A 25 -0.76 14.80 24.34
CA ASP A 25 -0.77 16.24 24.66
C ASP A 25 0.37 17.01 23.97
N LYS A 26 1.44 16.29 23.57
CA LYS A 26 2.58 16.84 22.83
C LYS A 26 2.41 16.75 21.32
N ASN A 27 1.55 15.88 20.85
CA ASN A 27 1.36 15.60 19.42
C ASN A 27 0.31 16.51 18.80
N HIS A 28 0.54 16.87 17.54
CA HIS A 28 -0.42 17.55 16.69
C HIS A 28 -0.43 16.86 15.34
N ILE A 29 -1.54 16.20 14.99
CA ILE A 29 -1.73 15.53 13.72
C ILE A 29 -2.11 16.53 12.65
N ILE A 30 -1.44 16.42 11.52
CA ILE A 30 -1.74 17.20 10.32
C ILE A 30 -2.05 16.18 9.20
N THR A 31 -3.22 16.29 8.60
CA THR A 31 -3.54 15.50 7.39
C THR A 31 -3.49 16.39 6.16
N VAL A 32 -2.97 15.85 5.07
CA VAL A 32 -2.90 16.54 3.77
C VAL A 32 -3.49 15.64 2.71
N PHE A 33 -4.64 16.05 2.17
CA PHE A 33 -5.35 15.38 1.09
C PHE A 33 -5.35 16.26 -0.17
N ASP A 34 -5.76 15.69 -1.28
CA ASP A 34 -6.11 16.45 -2.48
C ASP A 34 -7.63 16.46 -2.64
N ASN A 35 -8.13 17.44 -3.39
CA ASN A 35 -9.52 17.45 -3.78
C ASN A 35 -9.77 16.32 -4.80
N PRO A 36 -10.56 15.28 -4.46
CA PRO A 36 -10.76 14.13 -5.32
C PRO A 36 -11.42 14.48 -6.66
N TYR A 37 -12.14 15.61 -6.72
CA TYR A 37 -12.81 16.09 -7.93
C TYR A 37 -11.87 16.86 -8.90
N LYS A 38 -10.63 17.11 -8.52
CA LYS A 38 -9.62 17.80 -9.35
C LYS A 38 -8.55 16.87 -9.91
N ILE A 39 -8.62 15.59 -9.62
CA ILE A 39 -7.64 14.59 -10.07
C ILE A 39 -8.20 13.91 -11.31
N GLU A 40 -7.47 13.98 -12.44
CA GLU A 40 -7.86 13.31 -13.66
C GLU A 40 -7.59 11.80 -13.57
N ALA A 41 -8.63 11.00 -13.85
CA ALA A 41 -8.49 9.55 -14.05
C ALA A 41 -7.65 9.27 -15.32
N PRO A 42 -6.95 8.14 -15.44
CA PRO A 42 -7.06 6.92 -14.63
C PRO A 42 -6.14 6.84 -13.41
N SER A 43 -5.18 7.74 -13.27
CA SER A 43 -4.07 7.59 -12.32
C SER A 43 -4.28 8.27 -10.96
N GLY A 44 -5.43 8.86 -10.70
CA GLY A 44 -5.66 9.69 -9.53
C GLY A 44 -6.77 9.22 -8.60
N MET A 45 -6.99 7.91 -8.46
CA MET A 45 -8.05 7.43 -7.56
C MET A 45 -7.75 7.76 -6.09
N ILE A 46 -8.35 8.85 -5.62
CA ILE A 46 -8.58 9.08 -4.19
C ILE A 46 -10.05 8.76 -3.96
N PHE A 47 -10.31 7.81 -3.09
CA PHE A 47 -11.68 7.53 -2.67
C PHE A 47 -12.10 8.59 -1.65
N PRO A 48 -13.16 9.39 -1.87
CA PRO A 48 -13.64 10.35 -0.87
C PRO A 48 -13.91 9.72 0.49
N ILE A 49 -14.43 8.51 0.50
CA ILE A 49 -14.70 7.73 1.72
C ILE A 49 -13.43 7.46 2.54
N GLU A 50 -12.26 7.32 1.91
CA GLU A 50 -11.01 7.16 2.63
C GLU A 50 -10.64 8.43 3.41
N ILE A 51 -10.85 9.59 2.80
CA ILE A 51 -10.56 10.88 3.45
C ILE A 51 -11.38 11.02 4.73
N GLU A 52 -12.68 10.80 4.64
CA GLU A 52 -13.61 10.88 5.78
C GLU A 52 -13.25 9.89 6.89
N ASP A 53 -12.95 8.64 6.55
CA ASP A 53 -12.57 7.59 7.49
C ASP A 53 -11.22 7.93 8.19
N VAL A 54 -10.25 8.46 7.46
CA VAL A 54 -8.93 8.85 8.00
C VAL A 54 -9.07 10.05 8.94
N GLU A 55 -9.83 11.07 8.55
CA GLU A 55 -10.09 12.23 9.40
C GLU A 55 -10.80 11.84 10.69
N ALA A 56 -11.88 11.06 10.59
CA ALA A 56 -12.62 10.56 11.74
C ALA A 56 -11.73 9.72 12.66
N GLY A 57 -10.88 8.86 12.11
CA GLY A 57 -9.95 8.02 12.85
C GLY A 57 -8.92 8.83 13.65
N PHE A 58 -8.30 9.84 13.05
CA PHE A 58 -7.37 10.71 13.77
C PHE A 58 -8.07 11.62 14.79
N LEU A 59 -9.24 12.15 14.49
CA LEU A 59 -10.04 12.92 15.46
C LEU A 59 -10.40 12.06 16.69
N CYS A 60 -10.74 10.79 16.51
CA CYS A 60 -10.99 9.86 17.61
C CYS A 60 -9.73 9.50 18.45
N SER A 61 -8.54 9.82 17.97
CA SER A 61 -7.29 9.56 18.71
C SER A 61 -7.06 10.52 19.88
N SER A 62 -7.92 11.54 20.03
CA SER A 62 -7.82 12.58 21.09
C SER A 62 -6.54 13.42 21.04
N VAL A 63 -5.90 13.49 19.88
CA VAL A 63 -4.73 14.32 19.61
C VAL A 63 -5.18 15.61 18.89
N ARG A 64 -4.45 16.71 19.08
CA ARG A 64 -4.72 17.94 18.32
C ARG A 64 -4.64 17.66 16.83
N TYR A 65 -5.55 18.24 16.06
CA TYR A 65 -5.76 17.91 14.65
C TYR A 65 -5.88 19.15 13.77
N THR A 66 -5.31 19.10 12.57
CA THR A 66 -5.51 20.05 11.47
C THR A 66 -5.55 19.32 10.14
N GLY A 67 -6.63 19.46 9.38
CA GLY A 67 -6.78 18.92 8.04
C GLY A 67 -6.53 19.96 6.94
N TYR A 68 -5.88 19.54 5.86
CA TYR A 68 -5.71 20.29 4.61
C TYR A 68 -6.32 19.52 3.45
N SER A 69 -7.16 20.17 2.68
CA SER A 69 -7.79 19.64 1.48
C SER A 69 -6.98 19.91 0.20
N ASP A 70 -5.80 20.55 0.33
CA ASP A 70 -4.87 20.79 -0.78
C ASP A 70 -3.44 21.04 -0.28
N TYR A 71 -2.49 20.70 -1.15
CA TYR A 71 -1.06 20.84 -0.88
C TYR A 71 -0.62 22.31 -0.73
N ASP A 72 -1.17 23.22 -1.53
CA ASP A 72 -0.69 24.61 -1.57
C ASP A 72 -0.98 25.35 -0.26
N SER A 73 -2.15 25.12 0.31
CA SER A 73 -2.52 25.64 1.65
C SER A 73 -1.60 25.09 2.74
N PHE A 74 -1.31 23.79 2.73
CA PHE A 74 -0.35 23.18 3.64
C PHE A 74 1.05 23.75 3.46
N LYS A 75 1.56 23.81 2.24
CA LYS A 75 2.87 24.39 1.90
C LYS A 75 3.00 25.83 2.40
N LYS A 76 1.99 26.66 2.18
CA LYS A 76 1.96 28.05 2.64
C LYS A 76 2.13 28.14 4.15
N ASP A 77 1.40 27.35 4.91
CA ASP A 77 1.47 27.36 6.37
C ASP A 77 2.83 26.84 6.89
N VAL A 78 3.38 25.77 6.26
CA VAL A 78 4.71 25.25 6.57
C VAL A 78 5.79 26.30 6.31
N THR A 79 5.80 26.93 5.15
CA THR A 79 6.80 27.95 4.78
C THR A 79 6.71 29.21 5.63
N ASN A 80 5.52 29.53 6.15
CA ASN A 80 5.30 30.61 7.11
C ASN A 80 5.63 30.23 8.57
N ASN A 81 6.24 29.06 8.79
CA ASN A 81 6.66 28.58 10.10
C ASN A 81 5.51 28.37 11.12
N LYS A 82 4.30 28.07 10.67
CA LYS A 82 3.15 27.82 11.55
C LYS A 82 3.38 26.64 12.50
N PHE A 83 4.17 25.65 12.08
CA PHE A 83 4.43 24.41 12.79
C PHE A 83 5.81 24.38 13.45
N LYS A 84 6.12 25.39 14.29
CA LYS A 84 7.42 25.54 14.96
C LYS A 84 7.32 25.72 16.48
N SER A 85 6.29 25.17 17.13
CA SER A 85 6.23 25.19 18.59
C SER A 85 7.24 24.20 19.19
N PRO A 86 8.11 24.65 20.14
CA PRO A 86 9.15 23.78 20.71
C PRO A 86 8.60 22.63 21.57
N ASN A 87 7.36 22.74 22.05
CA ASN A 87 6.72 21.74 22.91
C ASN A 87 5.69 20.88 22.15
N THR A 88 5.68 20.94 20.82
CA THR A 88 4.72 20.20 20.00
C THR A 88 5.47 19.40 18.94
N GLU A 89 5.22 18.10 18.89
CA GLU A 89 5.63 17.25 17.77
C GLU A 89 4.53 17.26 16.70
N TYR A 90 4.88 17.74 15.52
CA TYR A 90 3.96 17.79 14.39
C TYR A 90 4.11 16.53 13.54
N LEU A 91 3.02 15.77 13.44
CA LEU A 91 2.95 14.46 12.79
C LEU A 91 2.06 14.58 11.55
N VAL A 92 2.63 14.36 10.38
CA VAL A 92 1.93 14.55 9.11
C VAL A 92 1.54 13.21 8.50
N TYR A 93 0.28 13.02 8.19
CA TYR A 93 -0.23 11.93 7.36
C TYR A 93 -0.74 12.50 6.04
N SER A 94 -0.31 11.94 4.91
CA SER A 94 -0.70 12.45 3.60
C SER A 94 -1.09 11.37 2.63
N THR A 95 -2.21 11.56 1.94
CA THR A 95 -2.61 10.82 0.75
C THR A 95 -2.52 11.70 -0.51
N SER A 96 -1.99 12.92 -0.39
CA SER A 96 -1.83 13.84 -1.53
C SER A 96 -1.04 13.18 -2.67
N GLN A 97 -1.58 13.29 -3.88
CA GLN A 97 -1.01 12.76 -5.11
C GLN A 97 -0.46 13.86 -6.03
N ILE A 98 -0.13 15.01 -5.45
CA ILE A 98 0.49 16.08 -6.20
C ILE A 98 1.88 15.65 -6.72
N GLY A 99 2.19 16.04 -7.94
CA GLY A 99 3.37 15.60 -8.67
C GLY A 99 3.01 14.80 -9.91
N VAL A 100 4.01 14.39 -10.65
CA VAL A 100 3.86 13.61 -11.87
C VAL A 100 4.66 12.32 -11.79
N ASP A 101 4.26 11.33 -12.55
CA ASP A 101 4.95 10.03 -12.66
C ASP A 101 5.31 9.43 -11.28
N VAL A 102 6.58 9.17 -11.05
CA VAL A 102 7.09 8.56 -9.81
C VAL A 102 7.12 9.53 -8.63
N GLU A 103 7.13 10.85 -8.86
CA GLU A 103 7.10 11.86 -7.80
C GLU A 103 5.71 12.06 -7.20
N ARG A 104 4.69 11.56 -7.84
CA ARG A 104 3.33 11.52 -7.30
C ARG A 104 3.34 10.92 -5.90
N ARG A 105 2.75 11.59 -4.91
CA ARG A 105 2.76 11.31 -3.47
C ARG A 105 4.03 11.68 -2.71
N SER A 106 5.11 12.13 -3.35
CA SER A 106 6.39 12.39 -2.68
C SER A 106 6.59 13.84 -2.20
N PHE A 107 5.80 14.79 -2.68
CA PHE A 107 6.00 16.23 -2.38
C PHE A 107 5.72 16.59 -0.92
N VAL A 108 4.64 16.08 -0.33
CA VAL A 108 4.34 16.33 1.09
C VAL A 108 5.43 15.74 1.99
N PRO A 109 5.84 14.47 1.87
CA PRO A 109 6.94 13.92 2.65
C PRO A 109 8.27 14.66 2.47
N TRP A 110 8.57 15.11 1.24
CA TRP A 110 9.77 15.91 0.99
C TRP A 110 9.73 17.24 1.74
N LEU A 111 8.60 17.97 1.66
CA LEU A 111 8.41 19.23 2.37
C LEU A 111 8.48 19.03 3.89
N CYS A 112 7.91 17.97 4.42
CA CYS A 112 8.01 17.62 5.84
C CYS A 112 9.46 17.45 6.28
N LYS A 113 10.26 16.75 5.50
CA LYS A 113 11.69 16.57 5.79
C LYS A 113 12.46 17.89 5.81
N GLU A 114 12.20 18.76 4.84
CA GLU A 114 12.83 20.08 4.74
C GLU A 114 12.55 20.98 5.97
N TYR A 115 11.33 20.87 6.51
CA TYR A 115 10.88 21.71 7.65
C TYR A 115 10.87 20.96 9.00
N ASN A 116 11.51 19.78 9.10
CA ASN A 116 11.60 18.96 10.31
C ASN A 116 10.22 18.57 10.89
N LEU A 117 9.25 18.30 10.03
CA LEU A 117 7.97 17.70 10.40
C LEU A 117 8.09 16.18 10.28
N ARG A 118 7.56 15.45 11.25
CA ARG A 118 7.58 13.98 11.20
C ARG A 118 6.47 13.47 10.30
N ILE A 119 6.84 12.70 9.28
CA ILE A 119 5.86 12.01 8.41
C ILE A 119 5.47 10.65 9.01
N LEU A 120 4.17 10.34 8.99
CA LEU A 120 3.60 9.06 9.47
C LEU A 120 3.48 8.00 8.37
N THR A 121 3.75 8.36 7.13
CA THR A 121 3.80 7.48 5.96
C THR A 121 5.25 7.21 5.56
N CYS A 122 5.48 6.48 4.47
CA CYS A 122 6.81 6.39 3.88
C CYS A 122 7.35 7.77 3.49
N ASP A 123 8.67 7.91 3.50
CA ASP A 123 9.33 9.11 2.99
C ASP A 123 9.21 9.24 1.45
N SER A 124 9.61 10.38 0.92
CA SER A 124 9.49 10.70 -0.50
C SER A 124 10.20 9.69 -1.40
N TYR A 125 11.40 9.21 -1.00
CA TYR A 125 12.16 8.24 -1.77
C TYR A 125 11.45 6.88 -1.84
N ARG A 126 10.97 6.35 -0.69
CA ARG A 126 10.28 5.06 -0.63
C ARG A 126 8.94 5.12 -1.36
N LEU A 127 8.21 6.23 -1.24
CA LEU A 127 6.96 6.41 -1.99
C LEU A 127 7.21 6.38 -3.51
N SER A 128 8.22 7.12 -4.01
CA SER A 128 8.57 7.12 -5.43
C SER A 128 9.06 5.75 -5.91
N LEU A 129 9.92 5.09 -5.13
CA LEU A 129 10.43 3.76 -5.45
C LEU A 129 9.30 2.72 -5.57
N LEU A 130 8.41 2.69 -4.58
CA LEU A 130 7.33 1.69 -4.52
C LEU A 130 6.15 2.02 -5.43
N MET A 131 6.01 3.28 -5.84
CA MET A 131 5.10 3.65 -6.92
C MET A 131 5.50 2.98 -8.24
N ASN A 132 6.79 2.82 -8.51
CA ASN A 132 7.27 2.21 -9.74
C ASN A 132 7.43 0.69 -9.60
N LYS A 133 6.38 -0.05 -9.97
CA LYS A 133 6.35 -1.52 -9.90
C LYS A 133 7.48 -2.18 -10.71
N ALA A 134 7.93 -1.55 -11.81
CA ALA A 134 9.04 -2.07 -12.61
C ALA A 134 10.34 -2.12 -11.80
N HIS A 135 10.59 -1.12 -10.97
CA HIS A 135 11.82 -1.04 -10.17
C HIS A 135 11.74 -1.92 -8.92
N HIS A 136 10.64 -1.89 -8.17
CA HIS A 136 10.62 -2.64 -6.93
C HIS A 136 10.67 -4.16 -7.14
N PHE A 137 10.09 -4.72 -8.20
CA PHE A 137 10.22 -6.14 -8.48
C PHE A 137 11.67 -6.58 -8.74
N PHE A 138 12.47 -5.79 -9.44
CA PHE A 138 13.89 -6.08 -9.62
C PHE A 138 14.68 -6.01 -8.31
N LEU A 139 14.37 -5.03 -7.46
CA LEU A 139 15.02 -4.92 -6.14
C LEU A 139 14.67 -6.10 -5.23
N LEU A 140 13.46 -6.60 -5.28
CA LEU A 140 12.99 -7.69 -4.42
C LEU A 140 13.45 -9.07 -4.88
N LYS A 141 13.95 -9.21 -6.10
CA LYS A 141 14.36 -10.50 -6.65
C LYS A 141 15.29 -11.32 -5.73
N PRO A 142 16.26 -10.73 -5.00
CA PRO A 142 17.10 -11.47 -4.05
C PRO A 142 16.35 -12.07 -2.85
N LEU A 143 15.16 -11.57 -2.51
CA LEU A 143 14.34 -12.09 -1.43
C LEU A 143 13.50 -13.30 -1.82
N GLY A 144 13.47 -13.64 -3.11
CA GLY A 144 12.66 -14.74 -3.65
C GLY A 144 11.18 -14.41 -3.77
N HIS A 145 10.40 -15.41 -4.19
CA HIS A 145 8.94 -15.33 -4.31
C HIS A 145 8.42 -14.16 -5.17
N ILE A 146 9.20 -13.78 -6.20
CA ILE A 146 8.80 -12.76 -7.19
C ILE A 146 8.44 -13.49 -8.49
N PRO A 147 7.25 -13.26 -9.08
CA PRO A 147 6.89 -13.83 -10.37
C PRO A 147 7.89 -13.38 -11.45
N GLU A 148 8.12 -14.23 -12.44
CA GLU A 148 8.97 -13.83 -13.56
C GLU A 148 8.39 -12.58 -14.21
N THR A 149 9.26 -11.56 -14.36
CA THR A 149 8.81 -10.21 -14.72
C THR A 149 9.74 -9.61 -15.77
N ASN A 150 9.15 -9.17 -16.88
CA ASN A 150 9.77 -8.37 -17.92
C ASN A 150 9.13 -6.97 -17.95
N VAL A 151 9.86 -5.97 -18.44
CA VAL A 151 9.35 -4.60 -18.55
C VAL A 151 9.57 -4.08 -19.95
N TYR A 152 8.52 -3.53 -20.54
CA TYR A 152 8.59 -2.84 -21.81
C TYR A 152 8.82 -1.34 -21.57
N TYR A 153 9.99 -0.84 -21.98
CA TYR A 153 10.42 0.55 -21.88
C TYR A 153 10.24 1.36 -23.18
N GLY A 154 9.60 0.77 -24.20
CA GLY A 154 9.45 1.39 -25.52
C GLY A 154 10.48 0.93 -26.55
N GLN A 155 11.24 -0.14 -26.28
CA GLN A 155 12.17 -0.73 -27.23
C GLN A 155 11.46 -1.30 -28.46
N LYS A 156 12.16 -1.34 -29.61
CA LYS A 156 11.58 -1.80 -30.91
C LYS A 156 11.22 -3.29 -30.91
N SER A 157 11.93 -4.11 -30.17
CA SER A 157 11.66 -5.55 -30.03
C SER A 157 11.21 -5.87 -28.61
N LEU A 158 10.20 -6.72 -28.52
CA LEU A 158 9.73 -7.29 -27.27
C LEU A 158 10.04 -8.79 -27.29
N HIS A 159 10.89 -9.23 -26.35
CA HIS A 159 11.16 -10.64 -26.10
C HIS A 159 10.77 -10.95 -24.67
N SER A 160 9.81 -11.84 -24.49
CA SER A 160 9.43 -12.36 -23.20
C SER A 160 10.15 -13.67 -22.93
N THR A 161 10.75 -13.81 -21.76
CA THR A 161 11.37 -15.05 -21.28
C THR A 161 10.40 -15.91 -20.49
N ILE A 162 9.22 -15.37 -20.18
CA ILE A 162 8.20 -16.00 -19.33
C ILE A 162 7.64 -17.25 -20.03
N GLN A 163 7.61 -18.36 -19.31
CA GLN A 163 7.19 -19.66 -19.84
C GLN A 163 5.75 -20.04 -19.48
N SER A 164 5.06 -19.29 -18.60
CA SER A 164 3.68 -19.58 -18.21
C SER A 164 2.71 -19.45 -19.38
N GLU A 165 1.58 -20.16 -19.32
CA GLU A 165 0.53 -20.14 -20.37
C GLU A 165 -0.13 -18.74 -20.49
N TYR A 166 -0.24 -18.02 -19.37
CA TYR A 166 -0.81 -16.69 -19.29
C TYR A 166 0.16 -15.70 -18.65
N VAL A 167 0.05 -14.45 -19.05
CA VAL A 167 0.78 -13.32 -18.43
C VAL A 167 -0.19 -12.25 -17.98
N ILE A 168 0.26 -11.48 -16.99
CA ILE A 168 -0.38 -10.25 -16.55
C ILE A 168 0.34 -9.06 -17.18
N LEU A 169 -0.41 -8.22 -17.85
CA LEU A 169 0.05 -6.91 -18.29
C LEU A 169 -0.48 -5.84 -17.33
N LYS A 170 0.37 -4.93 -16.92
CA LYS A 170 -0.02 -3.80 -16.05
C LYS A 170 0.86 -2.57 -16.28
N PRO A 171 0.29 -1.33 -16.23
CA PRO A 171 1.07 -0.11 -16.20
C PRO A 171 1.95 -0.06 -14.94
N ALA A 172 3.15 0.50 -15.06
CA ALA A 172 4.13 0.50 -13.97
C ALA A 172 3.75 1.38 -12.78
N LEU A 173 2.96 2.43 -12.99
CA LEU A 173 2.69 3.47 -11.99
C LEU A 173 1.22 3.52 -11.53
N GLU A 174 0.37 2.60 -12.03
CA GLU A 174 -1.05 2.60 -11.68
C GLU A 174 -1.35 1.78 -10.42
N CYS A 175 -2.49 2.06 -9.79
CA CYS A 175 -3.01 1.37 -8.61
C CYS A 175 -4.47 0.89 -8.86
N ALA A 176 -5.10 0.24 -7.86
CA ALA A 176 -6.49 -0.20 -7.91
C ALA A 176 -6.85 -1.03 -9.16
N ALA A 177 -5.95 -1.91 -9.59
CA ALA A 177 -6.09 -2.75 -10.77
C ALA A 177 -6.31 -2.01 -12.11
N VAL A 178 -6.04 -0.68 -12.17
CA VAL A 178 -6.13 0.11 -13.41
C VAL A 178 -5.20 -0.47 -14.47
N GLY A 179 -5.76 -0.83 -15.63
CA GLY A 179 -5.01 -1.37 -16.75
C GLY A 179 -4.49 -2.81 -16.59
N VAL A 180 -4.82 -3.50 -15.48
CA VAL A 180 -4.41 -4.91 -15.30
C VAL A 180 -5.18 -5.81 -16.25
N LYS A 181 -4.45 -6.65 -16.99
CA LYS A 181 -5.02 -7.61 -17.93
C LYS A 181 -4.31 -8.96 -17.84
N LYS A 182 -5.09 -10.05 -17.81
CA LYS A 182 -4.62 -11.41 -18.06
C LYS A 182 -4.79 -11.73 -19.53
N ILE A 183 -3.72 -12.13 -20.22
CA ILE A 183 -3.74 -12.52 -21.60
C ILE A 183 -2.97 -13.83 -21.81
N LYS A 184 -3.27 -14.53 -22.89
CA LYS A 184 -2.50 -15.71 -23.27
C LYS A 184 -1.07 -15.32 -23.65
N ASN A 185 -0.09 -16.10 -23.19
CA ASN A 185 1.32 -15.85 -23.50
C ASN A 185 1.61 -16.15 -24.99
N ASN A 186 1.35 -15.16 -25.82
CA ASN A 186 1.57 -15.18 -27.26
C ASN A 186 2.24 -13.87 -27.67
N ASP A 187 3.40 -13.95 -28.30
CA ASP A 187 4.23 -12.79 -28.64
C ASP A 187 3.51 -11.71 -29.44
N ILE A 188 2.62 -12.09 -30.36
CA ILE A 188 1.87 -11.13 -31.18
C ILE A 188 0.84 -10.38 -30.30
N GLN A 189 0.06 -11.15 -29.52
CA GLN A 189 -0.95 -10.57 -28.64
C GLN A 189 -0.33 -9.68 -27.56
N ILE A 190 0.77 -10.14 -26.94
CA ILE A 190 1.51 -9.36 -25.93
C ILE A 190 2.00 -8.06 -26.54
N ARG A 191 2.65 -8.11 -27.71
CA ARG A 191 3.19 -6.94 -28.39
C ARG A 191 2.11 -5.91 -28.70
N ASP A 192 1.02 -6.35 -29.33
CA ASP A 192 -0.05 -5.45 -29.76
C ASP A 192 -0.73 -4.78 -28.54
N GLU A 193 -0.99 -5.55 -27.47
CA GLU A 193 -1.59 -5.01 -26.26
C GLU A 193 -0.65 -4.10 -25.48
N VAL A 194 0.63 -4.44 -25.34
CA VAL A 194 1.66 -3.62 -24.70
C VAL A 194 1.81 -2.28 -25.40
N PHE A 195 1.83 -2.24 -26.74
CA PHE A 195 1.87 -0.99 -27.51
C PHE A 195 0.62 -0.15 -27.27
N ARG A 196 -0.56 -0.77 -27.29
CA ARG A 196 -1.83 -0.10 -27.00
C ARG A 196 -1.84 0.51 -25.59
N MET A 197 -1.43 -0.27 -24.59
CA MET A 197 -1.39 0.18 -23.20
C MET A 197 -0.37 1.31 -22.99
N ARG A 198 0.82 1.18 -23.60
CA ARG A 198 1.84 2.22 -23.50
C ARG A 198 1.35 3.56 -24.07
N ASN A 199 0.67 3.53 -25.21
CA ASN A 199 0.09 4.74 -25.81
C ASN A 199 -1.04 5.33 -24.95
N LEU A 200 -1.83 4.47 -24.32
CA LEU A 200 -2.95 4.89 -23.46
C LEU A 200 -2.47 5.51 -22.14
N TYR A 201 -1.51 4.87 -21.47
CA TYR A 201 -1.08 5.28 -20.13
C TYR A 201 0.18 6.14 -20.14
N ASN A 202 0.89 6.22 -21.25
CA ASN A 202 2.20 6.90 -21.37
C ASN A 202 3.22 6.43 -20.30
N GLN A 203 3.21 5.14 -19.97
CA GLN A 203 4.04 4.54 -18.94
C GLN A 203 4.74 3.29 -19.45
N ASN A 204 5.75 2.81 -18.71
CA ASN A 204 6.30 1.48 -18.92
C ASN A 204 5.25 0.42 -18.60
N ILE A 205 5.27 -0.69 -19.35
CA ILE A 205 4.32 -1.78 -19.16
C ILE A 205 5.07 -2.99 -18.61
N ILE A 206 4.56 -3.52 -17.53
CA ILE A 206 5.04 -4.76 -16.91
C ILE A 206 4.36 -5.93 -17.60
N ILE A 207 5.15 -6.93 -17.93
CA ILE A 207 4.72 -8.25 -18.40
C ILE A 207 5.16 -9.22 -17.32
N GLN A 208 4.23 -9.80 -16.59
CA GLN A 208 4.52 -10.64 -15.44
C GLN A 208 3.84 -11.99 -15.58
N GLU A 209 4.52 -13.04 -15.13
CA GLU A 209 3.95 -14.36 -15.03
C GLU A 209 2.61 -14.32 -14.28
N TYR A 210 1.58 -14.95 -14.85
CA TYR A 210 0.34 -15.16 -14.13
C TYR A 210 0.47 -16.32 -13.15
N ILE A 211 0.23 -16.03 -11.90
CA ILE A 211 0.16 -17.04 -10.83
C ILE A 211 -1.30 -17.35 -10.55
N ASP A 212 -1.70 -18.59 -10.84
CA ASP A 212 -3.03 -19.06 -10.44
C ASP A 212 -3.04 -19.32 -8.93
N GLY A 213 -4.06 -18.78 -8.22
CA GLY A 213 -4.13 -18.91 -6.78
C GLY A 213 -4.92 -17.80 -6.10
N TYR A 214 -4.81 -17.75 -4.79
CA TYR A 214 -5.54 -16.85 -3.90
C TYR A 214 -4.79 -15.54 -3.69
N GLU A 215 -5.53 -14.43 -3.66
CA GLU A 215 -4.95 -13.12 -3.38
C GLU A 215 -5.00 -12.82 -1.89
N VAL A 216 -3.84 -12.58 -1.27
CA VAL A 216 -3.71 -12.33 0.17
C VAL A 216 -2.87 -11.09 0.41
N SER A 217 -3.41 -10.16 1.18
CA SER A 217 -2.73 -8.93 1.58
C SER A 217 -2.21 -9.03 3.01
N VAL A 218 -0.96 -8.61 3.24
CA VAL A 218 -0.34 -8.57 4.57
C VAL A 218 0.02 -7.12 4.89
N PRO A 219 -0.73 -6.44 5.76
CA PRO A 219 -0.34 -5.13 6.26
C PRO A 219 0.85 -5.24 7.22
N VAL A 220 1.75 -4.25 7.16
CA VAL A 220 2.93 -4.16 8.03
C VAL A 220 3.04 -2.75 8.58
N ILE A 221 3.12 -2.61 9.90
CA ILE A 221 3.42 -1.34 10.57
C ILE A 221 4.92 -1.31 10.87
N ASN A 222 5.57 -0.23 10.47
CA ASN A 222 6.95 0.04 10.86
C ASN A 222 6.99 1.13 11.94
N LYS A 223 7.75 0.85 12.99
CA LYS A 223 8.10 1.82 14.00
C LYS A 223 9.58 1.72 14.37
N GLY A 224 10.34 2.71 13.93
CA GLY A 224 11.79 2.67 14.08
C GLY A 224 12.42 1.49 13.33
N ASN A 225 13.00 0.55 14.06
CA ASN A 225 13.63 -0.65 13.47
C ASN A 225 12.75 -1.91 13.60
N LYS A 226 11.51 -1.77 14.09
CA LYS A 226 10.57 -2.90 14.22
C LYS A 226 9.61 -2.89 13.01
N TYR A 227 9.39 -4.07 12.45
CA TYR A 227 8.39 -4.33 11.41
C TYR A 227 7.41 -5.34 11.98
N ILE A 228 6.14 -4.95 12.08
CA ILE A 228 5.09 -5.71 12.73
C ILE A 228 4.05 -6.06 11.67
N SER A 229 4.03 -7.31 11.25
CA SER A 229 3.01 -7.81 10.32
C SER A 229 1.69 -8.06 11.04
N LEU A 230 0.61 -7.52 10.48
CA LEU A 230 -0.76 -7.74 10.94
C LEU A 230 -1.34 -9.02 10.31
N PRO A 231 -2.47 -9.55 10.82
CA PRO A 231 -3.12 -10.72 10.24
C PRO A 231 -3.36 -10.58 8.74
N PRO A 232 -2.99 -11.58 7.92
CA PRO A 232 -3.22 -11.55 6.49
C PRO A 232 -4.71 -11.52 6.15
N VAL A 233 -5.05 -10.85 5.06
CA VAL A 233 -6.43 -10.73 4.58
C VAL A 233 -6.54 -11.35 3.20
N TRP A 234 -7.35 -12.39 3.09
CA TRP A 234 -7.72 -12.98 1.80
C TRP A 234 -8.72 -12.07 1.09
N VAL A 235 -8.37 -11.64 -0.12
CA VAL A 235 -9.23 -10.84 -0.99
C VAL A 235 -10.04 -11.79 -1.88
N THR A 236 -11.35 -11.78 -1.74
CA THR A 236 -12.26 -12.65 -2.49
C THR A 236 -12.96 -11.86 -3.61
N PHE A 237 -12.99 -12.41 -4.82
CA PHE A 237 -13.64 -11.81 -5.99
C PHE A 237 -14.02 -12.89 -7.00
N GLU A 238 -14.86 -12.55 -7.96
CA GLU A 238 -15.19 -13.46 -9.08
C GLU A 238 -14.14 -13.38 -10.19
N GLY A 239 -13.81 -14.54 -10.79
CA GLY A 239 -12.83 -14.66 -11.87
C GLY A 239 -11.40 -14.88 -11.39
N ASP A 240 -10.45 -14.77 -12.32
CA ASP A 240 -9.04 -15.16 -12.12
C ASP A 240 -8.18 -14.04 -11.54
N ILE A 241 -8.58 -12.79 -11.75
CA ILE A 241 -7.87 -11.59 -11.28
C ILE A 241 -8.88 -10.54 -10.81
N LEU A 242 -8.48 -9.75 -9.81
CA LEU A 242 -9.24 -8.56 -9.46
C LEU A 242 -9.12 -7.53 -10.59
N THR A 243 -10.23 -7.11 -11.15
CA THR A 243 -10.28 -6.12 -12.23
C THR A 243 -10.62 -4.73 -11.70
N TYR A 244 -10.27 -3.69 -12.47
CA TYR A 244 -10.67 -2.32 -12.15
C TYR A 244 -12.20 -2.18 -12.00
N ALA A 245 -12.97 -2.79 -12.89
CA ALA A 245 -14.44 -2.76 -12.78
C ALA A 245 -14.96 -3.40 -11.49
N ALA A 246 -14.34 -4.50 -11.03
CA ALA A 246 -14.70 -5.11 -9.76
C ALA A 246 -14.34 -4.23 -8.56
N VAL A 247 -13.23 -3.48 -8.65
CA VAL A 247 -12.85 -2.50 -7.61
C VAL A 247 -13.82 -1.33 -7.59
N ASP A 248 -14.15 -0.77 -8.75
CA ASP A 248 -15.05 0.37 -8.91
C ASP A 248 -16.49 0.04 -8.45
N ASP A 249 -16.96 -1.16 -8.80
CA ASP A 249 -18.29 -1.68 -8.41
C ASP A 249 -18.34 -2.27 -6.97
N PHE A 250 -17.24 -2.27 -6.23
CA PHE A 250 -17.11 -2.94 -4.91
C PHE A 250 -17.50 -4.43 -4.93
N LYS A 251 -17.21 -5.13 -6.04
CA LYS A 251 -17.50 -6.58 -6.22
C LYS A 251 -16.35 -7.46 -5.74
N TYR A 252 -15.91 -7.23 -4.54
CA TYR A 252 -14.89 -8.02 -3.86
C TYR A 252 -15.16 -8.03 -2.35
N GLY A 253 -14.57 -8.99 -1.64
CA GLY A 253 -14.75 -9.15 -0.21
C GLY A 253 -13.43 -9.45 0.49
N PHE A 254 -13.49 -9.48 1.83
CA PHE A 254 -12.33 -9.72 2.66
C PHE A 254 -12.61 -10.79 3.71
N LYS A 255 -11.66 -11.70 3.91
CA LYS A 255 -11.65 -12.67 5.00
C LYS A 255 -10.28 -12.62 5.69
N VAL A 256 -10.28 -12.36 6.99
CA VAL A 256 -9.02 -12.36 7.76
C VAL A 256 -8.61 -13.80 8.01
N LEU A 257 -7.34 -14.12 7.75
CA LEU A 257 -6.79 -15.45 7.97
C LEU A 257 -6.34 -15.63 9.45
N PRO A 258 -6.45 -16.85 10.01
CA PRO A 258 -6.93 -18.04 9.35
C PRO A 258 -8.45 -18.07 9.19
N ASP A 259 -8.91 -18.55 8.05
CA ASP A 259 -10.31 -18.79 7.73
C ASP A 259 -10.48 -20.27 7.33
N SER A 260 -11.55 -20.91 7.77
CA SER A 260 -11.78 -22.36 7.53
C SER A 260 -12.00 -22.71 6.06
N SER A 261 -12.40 -21.73 5.24
CA SER A 261 -12.59 -21.89 3.79
C SER A 261 -11.33 -21.60 2.97
N PHE A 262 -10.26 -21.09 3.61
CA PHE A 262 -8.97 -20.89 2.95
C PHE A 262 -8.13 -22.17 3.03
N PRO A 263 -7.70 -22.75 1.90
CA PRO A 263 -7.12 -24.08 1.90
C PRO A 263 -5.67 -24.16 2.43
N TYR A 264 -4.96 -23.03 2.54
CA TYR A 264 -3.53 -22.97 2.82
C TYR A 264 -3.19 -22.13 4.07
N ASN A 265 -3.93 -22.29 5.17
CA ASN A 265 -3.69 -21.52 6.39
C ASN A 265 -2.28 -21.72 7.00
N ASP A 266 -1.60 -22.80 6.68
CA ASP A 266 -0.22 -23.11 7.08
C ASP A 266 0.84 -22.22 6.42
N VAL A 267 0.48 -21.47 5.36
CA VAL A 267 1.36 -20.45 4.74
C VAL A 267 1.51 -19.20 5.61
N ILE A 268 0.57 -18.93 6.54
CA ILE A 268 0.49 -17.68 7.29
C ILE A 268 1.82 -17.27 7.94
N PRO A 269 2.52 -18.13 8.71
CA PRO A 269 3.79 -17.73 9.35
C PRO A 269 4.85 -17.31 8.33
N LYS A 270 4.87 -17.95 7.15
CA LYS A 270 5.80 -17.61 6.06
C LYS A 270 5.49 -16.24 5.47
N LEU A 271 4.21 -15.94 5.24
CA LEU A 271 3.78 -14.63 4.71
C LEU A 271 4.13 -13.50 5.67
N LEU A 272 3.85 -13.67 6.97
CA LEU A 272 4.16 -12.67 7.99
C LEU A 272 5.66 -12.36 8.02
N HIS A 273 6.48 -13.41 8.11
CA HIS A 273 7.93 -13.27 8.15
C HIS A 273 8.49 -12.63 6.86
N HIS A 274 8.04 -13.09 5.69
CA HIS A 274 8.49 -12.56 4.40
C HIS A 274 8.07 -11.11 4.20
N ALA A 275 6.86 -10.71 4.62
CA ALA A 275 6.41 -9.33 4.56
C ALA A 275 7.28 -8.40 5.42
N GLU A 276 7.65 -8.82 6.64
CA GLU A 276 8.58 -8.09 7.51
C GLU A 276 9.97 -7.97 6.89
N GLN A 277 10.50 -9.04 6.28
CA GLN A 277 11.79 -9.02 5.58
C GLN A 277 11.77 -8.04 4.40
N ILE A 278 10.71 -8.04 3.57
CA ILE A 278 10.55 -7.12 2.46
C ILE A 278 10.55 -5.68 2.94
N MET A 279 9.72 -5.36 3.94
CA MET A 279 9.61 -4.00 4.44
C MET A 279 10.88 -3.51 5.14
N SER A 280 11.58 -4.42 5.83
CA SER A 280 12.90 -4.14 6.41
C SER A 280 13.96 -3.90 5.35
N PHE A 281 13.99 -4.71 4.29
CA PHE A 281 14.92 -4.54 3.17
C PHE A 281 14.71 -3.20 2.44
N LEU A 282 13.45 -2.82 2.24
CA LEU A 282 13.09 -1.55 1.61
C LEU A 282 13.25 -0.34 2.54
N GLY A 283 13.38 -0.57 3.85
CA GLY A 283 13.47 0.48 4.85
C GLY A 283 12.22 1.37 4.92
N THR A 284 11.04 0.78 4.76
CA THR A 284 9.77 1.52 4.79
C THR A 284 9.44 2.08 6.16
N ASN A 285 8.59 3.11 6.22
CA ASN A 285 8.06 3.70 7.44
C ASN A 285 6.52 3.69 7.42
N GLY A 286 5.94 3.77 8.62
CA GLY A 286 4.49 3.83 8.79
C GLY A 286 3.78 2.52 8.43
N LEU A 287 2.53 2.61 7.99
CA LEU A 287 1.75 1.47 7.55
C LEU A 287 1.96 1.23 6.06
N THR A 288 2.29 -0.01 5.71
CA THR A 288 2.51 -0.50 4.35
C THR A 288 1.77 -1.82 4.14
N ARG A 289 1.79 -2.39 2.93
CA ARG A 289 1.12 -3.67 2.65
C ARG A 289 1.86 -4.43 1.55
N VAL A 290 2.03 -5.73 1.73
CA VAL A 290 2.51 -6.66 0.70
C VAL A 290 1.34 -7.49 0.20
N ASP A 291 1.17 -7.57 -1.11
CA ASP A 291 0.11 -8.33 -1.75
C ASP A 291 0.67 -9.59 -2.43
N TYR A 292 0.12 -10.74 -2.07
CA TYR A 292 0.58 -12.05 -2.47
C TYR A 292 -0.44 -12.79 -3.33
N ARG A 293 0.05 -13.62 -4.27
CA ARG A 293 -0.70 -14.71 -4.89
C ARG A 293 -0.22 -16.01 -4.29
N ILE A 294 -1.15 -16.77 -3.67
CA ILE A 294 -0.88 -18.04 -2.98
C ILE A 294 -1.36 -19.19 -3.84
N LYS A 295 -0.43 -19.94 -4.41
CA LYS A 295 -0.73 -21.12 -5.21
C LYS A 295 -0.91 -22.37 -4.32
N ASN A 296 -0.06 -22.49 -3.30
CA ASN A 296 -0.13 -23.50 -2.24
C ASN A 296 0.72 -23.04 -1.05
N ALA A 297 0.90 -23.88 -0.02
CA ALA A 297 1.64 -23.54 1.20
C ALA A 297 3.16 -23.27 0.98
N GLU A 298 3.74 -23.73 -0.13
CA GLU A 298 5.16 -23.52 -0.44
C GLU A 298 5.38 -22.51 -1.58
N GLU A 299 4.40 -22.38 -2.48
CA GLU A 299 4.46 -21.51 -3.65
C GLU A 299 3.54 -20.29 -3.45
N TYR A 300 4.14 -19.18 -3.05
CA TYR A 300 3.49 -17.88 -2.91
C TYR A 300 4.38 -16.80 -3.51
N TYR A 301 3.78 -15.76 -4.08
CA TYR A 301 4.52 -14.76 -4.85
C TYR A 301 4.01 -13.35 -4.56
N VAL A 302 4.93 -12.39 -4.42
CA VAL A 302 4.60 -10.97 -4.27
C VAL A 302 4.24 -10.40 -5.64
N PHE A 303 3.03 -9.89 -5.79
CA PHE A 303 2.60 -9.27 -7.04
C PHE A 303 2.36 -7.75 -6.94
N ASP A 304 2.27 -7.21 -5.71
CA ASP A 304 2.22 -5.76 -5.48
C ASP A 304 2.71 -5.39 -4.07
N ILE A 305 3.10 -4.11 -3.92
CA ILE A 305 3.43 -3.49 -2.64
C ILE A 305 2.79 -2.12 -2.58
N ALA A 306 2.02 -1.87 -1.53
CA ALA A 306 1.45 -0.57 -1.25
C ALA A 306 2.25 0.16 -0.16
N ALA A 307 3.00 1.20 -0.56
CA ALA A 307 3.70 2.08 0.38
C ALA A 307 2.75 3.02 1.14
N LEU A 308 1.55 3.18 0.62
CA LEU A 308 0.47 3.97 1.20
C LEU A 308 -0.86 3.24 0.92
N PRO A 309 -1.18 2.20 1.73
CA PRO A 309 -2.42 1.45 1.57
C PRO A 309 -3.64 2.28 1.97
N VAL A 310 -4.78 1.98 1.36
CA VAL A 310 -6.07 2.60 1.69
C VAL A 310 -6.46 2.32 3.14
N LEU A 311 -6.83 3.36 3.89
CA LEU A 311 -7.29 3.29 5.28
C LEU A 311 -8.81 3.46 5.45
N ALA A 312 -9.58 3.18 4.40
CA ALA A 312 -11.04 3.12 4.53
C ALA A 312 -11.47 2.02 5.51
N ASN A 313 -12.58 2.24 6.20
CA ASN A 313 -13.15 1.29 7.17
C ASN A 313 -13.43 -0.10 6.58
N THR A 314 -13.61 -0.18 5.27
CA THR A 314 -13.80 -1.40 4.49
C THR A 314 -12.49 -1.93 3.87
N GLY A 315 -11.35 -1.26 4.06
CA GLY A 315 -10.07 -1.64 3.46
C GLY A 315 -9.37 -2.82 4.18
N THR A 316 -8.46 -3.50 3.48
CA THR A 316 -7.71 -4.67 4.00
C THR A 316 -6.98 -4.39 5.31
N CYS A 317 -6.31 -3.23 5.42
CA CYS A 317 -5.59 -2.85 6.64
C CYS A 317 -6.51 -2.74 7.85
N MET A 318 -7.68 -2.14 7.65
CA MET A 318 -8.66 -1.99 8.72
C MET A 318 -9.29 -3.33 9.09
N GLN A 319 -9.59 -4.22 8.14
CA GLN A 319 -10.10 -5.56 8.42
C GLN A 319 -9.11 -6.39 9.22
N SER A 320 -7.83 -6.36 8.83
CA SER A 320 -6.74 -7.01 9.55
C SER A 320 -6.64 -6.51 10.99
N PHE A 321 -6.74 -5.20 11.20
CA PHE A 321 -6.64 -4.60 12.54
C PHE A 321 -7.86 -4.93 13.42
N LYS A 322 -9.07 -4.88 12.87
CA LYS A 322 -10.31 -5.25 13.56
C LYS A 322 -10.32 -6.70 14.07
N TYR A 323 -9.58 -7.58 13.43
CA TYR A 323 -9.45 -8.97 13.88
C TYR A 323 -8.73 -9.08 15.23
N LEU A 324 -7.80 -8.16 15.52
CA LEU A 324 -7.02 -8.13 16.77
C LEU A 324 -7.67 -7.25 17.84
N PHE A 325 -8.32 -6.18 17.42
CA PHE A 325 -8.78 -5.11 18.31
C PHE A 325 -10.25 -4.73 18.01
N ASP A 326 -11.07 -4.67 19.06
CA ASP A 326 -12.48 -4.31 18.93
C ASP A 326 -12.68 -2.85 18.46
N ASN A 327 -11.74 -1.97 18.83
CA ASN A 327 -11.80 -0.56 18.46
C ASN A 327 -10.92 -0.29 17.23
N GLN A 328 -11.55 -0.13 16.08
CA GLN A 328 -10.86 0.17 14.81
C GLN A 328 -10.05 1.47 14.84
N ASN A 329 -10.46 2.48 15.63
CA ASN A 329 -9.76 3.77 15.74
C ASN A 329 -8.40 3.61 16.44
N SER A 330 -8.16 2.50 17.12
CA SER A 330 -6.85 2.20 17.70
C SER A 330 -5.76 2.00 16.66
N LEU A 331 -6.09 1.69 15.38
CA LEU A 331 -5.12 1.68 14.28
C LEU A 331 -4.45 3.05 14.12
N PHE A 332 -5.23 4.13 14.19
CA PHE A 332 -4.68 5.49 14.07
C PHE A 332 -3.75 5.82 15.23
N LYS A 333 -4.04 5.35 16.45
CA LYS A 333 -3.13 5.45 17.59
C LYS A 333 -1.85 4.64 17.36
N ALA A 334 -1.95 3.43 16.81
CA ALA A 334 -0.78 2.62 16.49
C ALA A 334 0.11 3.28 15.41
N ILE A 335 -0.47 3.99 14.45
CA ILE A 335 0.26 4.77 13.43
C ILE A 335 0.97 5.98 14.07
N ILE A 336 0.36 6.64 15.06
CA ILE A 336 0.94 7.78 15.80
C ILE A 336 2.11 7.32 16.69
N GLY A 337 1.91 6.27 17.46
CA GLY A 337 2.88 5.70 18.40
C GLY A 337 4.11 5.16 17.73
#